data_6193101e343fea135b855d3b9cef2811
#
_entry.id   6193101e343fea135b855d3b9cef2811
#
_cell.length_a   1.000
_cell.length_b   1.000
_cell.length_c   1.000
_cell.angle_alpha   90.00
_cell.angle_beta   90.00
_cell.angle_gamma   90.00
#
_symmetry.space_group_name_H-M   'P 1'
#
loop_
_entity.id
_entity.type
_entity.pdbx_description
1 polymer ?
#
loop_
_entity_poly.entity_id
_entity_poly.type
_entity_poly.pdbx_seq_one_letter_code
_entity_poly.pdbx_strand_id
1 'polypeptide(L)'
;VDVRDRFALAWGEIQQYLLDVLDSAGVDPMEAEELTVLPGAEEVLALLEVRDRVRSGEWDVVIVDCAPTAETLRLLALPDALRWYMDRIWPTERRVLGLLRPILRKASGVPMPKDRVLDAIESLHADLSDVRSILTEETSSVRLVTTPEAVVFAEARRTLTSLSLYGYRVDGVLVN
;
A
#
# COMPACT_ATOMS: atom_id res chain seq x y z
N VAL A 1 -7.69 -2.46 -19.06
CA VAL A 1 -8.22 -1.51 -18.05
C VAL A 1 -7.01 -0.88 -17.38
N ASP A 2 -6.94 0.45 -17.39
CA ASP A 2 -5.83 1.21 -16.81
C ASP A 2 -5.68 0.90 -15.30
N VAL A 3 -4.43 0.89 -14.83
CA VAL A 3 -4.10 0.72 -13.40
C VAL A 3 -4.84 1.73 -12.54
N ARG A 4 -4.89 2.98 -13.00
CA ARG A 4 -5.58 4.07 -12.31
C ARG A 4 -7.08 3.81 -12.17
N ASP A 5 -7.71 3.32 -13.24
CA ASP A 5 -9.15 3.01 -13.22
C ASP A 5 -9.44 1.85 -12.24
N ARG A 6 -8.61 0.81 -12.25
CA ARG A 6 -8.75 -0.33 -11.32
C ARG A 6 -8.59 0.08 -9.87
N PHE A 7 -7.56 0.87 -9.58
CA PHE A 7 -7.33 1.39 -8.24
C PHE A 7 -8.46 2.32 -7.79
N ALA A 8 -8.90 3.24 -8.65
CA ALA A 8 -9.99 4.16 -8.35
C ALA A 8 -11.30 3.42 -8.05
N LEU A 9 -11.62 2.37 -8.80
CA LEU A 9 -12.78 1.53 -8.53
C LEU A 9 -12.67 0.80 -7.19
N ALA A 10 -11.54 0.14 -6.93
CA ALA A 10 -11.32 -0.58 -5.68
C ALA A 10 -11.34 0.38 -4.48
N TRP A 11 -10.65 1.51 -4.59
CA TRP A 11 -10.65 2.52 -3.53
C TRP A 11 -12.03 3.13 -3.31
N GLY A 12 -12.77 3.43 -4.37
CA GLY A 12 -14.12 3.98 -4.27
C GLY A 12 -15.08 3.09 -3.48
N GLU A 13 -15.02 1.77 -3.65
CA GLU A 13 -15.82 0.83 -2.85
C GLU A 13 -15.43 0.84 -1.36
N ILE A 14 -14.13 0.93 -1.07
CA ILE A 14 -13.61 1.01 0.31
C ILE A 14 -14.00 2.35 0.94
N GLN A 15 -13.80 3.45 0.24
CA GLN A 15 -14.12 4.79 0.70
C GLN A 15 -15.61 4.95 1.01
N GLN A 16 -16.48 4.48 0.12
CA GLN A 16 -17.92 4.52 0.34
C GLN A 16 -18.32 3.74 1.61
N TYR A 17 -17.74 2.58 1.82
CA TYR A 17 -17.98 1.80 3.04
C TYR A 17 -17.50 2.55 4.30
N LEU A 18 -16.34 3.19 4.26
CA LEU A 18 -15.84 3.99 5.39
C LEU A 18 -16.76 5.17 5.69
N LEU A 19 -17.25 5.87 4.66
CA LEU A 19 -18.24 6.94 4.81
C LEU A 19 -19.53 6.44 5.46
N ASP A 20 -20.06 5.32 5.02
CA ASP A 20 -21.26 4.70 5.61
C ASP A 20 -21.05 4.35 7.10
N VAL A 21 -19.85 3.88 7.48
CA VAL A 21 -19.49 3.59 8.88
C VAL A 21 -19.39 4.86 9.70
N LEU A 22 -18.71 5.90 9.19
CA LEU A 22 -18.54 7.18 9.88
C LEU A 22 -19.88 7.89 10.07
N ASP A 23 -20.75 7.89 9.07
CA ASP A 23 -22.11 8.40 9.16
C ASP A 23 -22.93 7.67 10.24
N SER A 24 -22.85 6.36 10.29
CA SER A 24 -23.49 5.57 11.35
C SER A 24 -22.96 5.86 12.75
N ALA A 25 -21.73 6.33 12.86
CA ALA A 25 -21.10 6.77 14.11
C ALA A 25 -21.41 8.24 14.46
N GLY A 26 -22.12 8.97 13.58
CA GLY A 26 -22.52 10.35 13.81
C GLY A 26 -21.42 11.38 13.51
N VAL A 27 -20.44 11.03 12.69
CA VAL A 27 -19.38 11.94 12.23
C VAL A 27 -19.96 12.89 11.18
N ASP A 28 -19.57 14.17 11.25
CA ASP A 28 -19.99 15.17 10.27
C ASP A 28 -19.53 14.77 8.85
N PRO A 29 -20.37 14.92 7.80
CA PRO A 29 -20.04 14.50 6.45
C PRO A 29 -18.73 15.11 5.91
N MET A 30 -18.44 16.37 6.21
CA MET A 30 -17.22 17.05 5.76
C MET A 30 -16.00 16.46 6.46
N GLU A 31 -16.08 16.19 7.76
CA GLU A 31 -15.02 15.52 8.52
C GLU A 31 -14.83 14.07 8.06
N ALA A 32 -15.91 13.37 7.74
CA ALA A 32 -15.86 12.01 7.20
C ALA A 32 -15.16 11.94 5.83
N GLU A 33 -15.42 12.91 4.95
CA GLU A 33 -14.70 13.00 3.66
C GLU A 33 -13.20 13.22 3.86
N GLU A 34 -12.79 14.11 4.77
CA GLU A 34 -11.38 14.33 5.09
C GLU A 34 -10.70 13.07 5.66
N LEU A 35 -11.39 12.35 6.54
CA LEU A 35 -10.88 11.11 7.16
C LEU A 35 -10.78 9.94 6.16
N THR A 36 -11.50 9.99 5.05
CA THR A 36 -11.47 8.96 4.01
C THR A 36 -10.51 9.25 2.85
N VAL A 37 -9.81 10.38 2.90
CA VAL A 37 -8.70 10.62 1.97
C VAL A 37 -7.58 9.63 2.25
N LEU A 38 -7.21 8.81 1.27
CA LEU A 38 -6.09 7.87 1.40
C LEU A 38 -4.76 8.63 1.30
N PRO A 39 -4.04 8.82 2.42
CA PRO A 39 -2.69 9.37 2.34
C PRO A 39 -1.81 8.36 1.60
N GLY A 40 -1.06 8.81 0.61
CA GLY A 40 -0.19 7.92 -0.14
C GLY A 40 -0.86 7.22 -1.33
N ALA A 41 -2.06 7.64 -1.76
CA ALA A 41 -2.72 7.07 -2.94
C ALA A 41 -1.89 7.22 -4.22
N GLU A 42 -1.25 8.38 -4.40
CA GLU A 42 -0.39 8.64 -5.56
C GLU A 42 0.81 7.71 -5.58
N GLU A 43 1.36 7.45 -4.42
CA GLU A 43 2.48 6.54 -4.24
C GLU A 43 2.07 5.09 -4.51
N VAL A 44 0.93 4.64 -4.01
CA VAL A 44 0.40 3.31 -4.34
C VAL A 44 0.23 3.18 -5.85
N LEU A 45 -0.36 4.19 -6.50
CA LEU A 45 -0.51 4.21 -7.96
C LEU A 45 0.84 4.14 -8.67
N ALA A 46 1.86 4.88 -8.19
CA ALA A 46 3.20 4.82 -8.77
C ALA A 46 3.81 3.42 -8.67
N LEU A 47 3.65 2.74 -7.53
CA LEU A 47 4.12 1.36 -7.37
C LEU A 47 3.39 0.38 -8.30
N LEU A 48 2.10 0.54 -8.46
CA LEU A 48 1.30 -0.29 -9.39
C LEU A 48 1.69 -0.04 -10.85
N GLU A 49 1.99 1.21 -11.21
CA GLU A 49 2.51 1.56 -12.54
C GLU A 49 3.89 0.90 -12.81
N VAL A 50 4.80 0.95 -11.83
CA VAL A 50 6.10 0.26 -11.92
C VAL A 50 5.90 -1.24 -12.18
N ARG A 51 5.02 -1.89 -11.42
CA ARG A 51 4.68 -3.31 -11.63
C ARG A 51 4.21 -3.57 -13.06
N ASP A 52 3.29 -2.78 -13.55
CA ASP A 52 2.72 -2.99 -14.89
C ASP A 52 3.78 -2.76 -15.98
N ARG A 53 4.68 -1.77 -15.80
CA ARG A 53 5.82 -1.57 -16.72
C ARG A 53 6.78 -2.75 -16.73
N VAL A 54 7.11 -3.29 -15.57
CA VAL A 54 7.97 -4.47 -15.48
C VAL A 54 7.29 -5.69 -16.12
N ARG A 55 6.00 -5.89 -15.84
CA ARG A 55 5.26 -7.05 -16.36
C ARG A 55 4.92 -6.96 -17.84
N SER A 56 4.91 -5.77 -18.43
CA SER A 56 4.65 -5.61 -19.87
C SER A 56 5.71 -6.31 -20.73
N GLY A 57 6.93 -6.46 -20.21
CA GLY A 57 8.05 -7.02 -20.97
C GLY A 57 8.50 -6.16 -22.14
N GLU A 58 8.03 -4.91 -22.22
CA GLU A 58 8.40 -3.96 -23.28
C GLU A 58 9.79 -3.34 -23.06
N TRP A 59 10.31 -3.45 -21.84
CA TRP A 59 11.54 -2.76 -21.43
C TRP A 59 12.55 -3.75 -20.85
N ASP A 60 13.78 -3.68 -21.31
CA ASP A 60 14.89 -4.46 -20.75
C ASP A 60 15.30 -3.96 -19.36
N VAL A 61 15.11 -2.67 -19.10
CA VAL A 61 15.45 -2.02 -17.82
C VAL A 61 14.40 -0.97 -17.50
N VAL A 62 13.91 -0.98 -16.28
CA VAL A 62 13.01 0.05 -15.71
C VAL A 62 13.77 0.75 -14.59
N ILE A 63 13.93 2.05 -14.70
CA ILE A 63 14.59 2.89 -13.68
C ILE A 63 13.54 3.79 -13.05
N VAL A 64 13.42 3.71 -11.73
CA VAL A 64 12.49 4.53 -10.93
C VAL A 64 13.30 5.59 -10.20
N ASP A 65 13.08 6.86 -10.58
CA ASP A 65 13.63 7.99 -9.82
C ASP A 65 12.74 8.27 -8.62
N CYS A 66 13.27 8.02 -7.43
CA CYS A 66 12.51 8.07 -6.20
C CYS A 66 12.57 9.44 -5.52
N ALA A 67 11.46 9.88 -4.97
CA ALA A 67 11.37 11.04 -4.09
C ALA A 67 12.26 10.91 -2.82
N PRO A 68 12.43 11.97 -2.00
CA PRO A 68 13.27 11.93 -0.81
C PRO A 68 12.97 10.75 0.13
N THR A 69 14.02 10.22 0.75
CA THR A 69 14.15 8.92 1.41
C THR A 69 13.02 8.49 2.35
N ALA A 70 12.44 9.40 3.14
CA ALA A 70 11.45 9.04 4.16
C ALA A 70 10.12 8.60 3.54
N GLU A 71 9.69 9.23 2.46
CA GLU A 71 8.46 8.88 1.74
C GLU A 71 8.63 7.57 0.99
N THR A 72 9.72 7.43 0.25
CA THR A 72 10.06 6.19 -0.46
C THR A 72 10.13 4.98 0.49
N LEU A 73 10.74 5.11 1.66
CA LEU A 73 10.76 4.02 2.64
C LEU A 73 9.38 3.65 3.17
N ARG A 74 8.51 4.63 3.38
CA ARG A 74 7.12 4.36 3.78
C ARG A 74 6.35 3.60 2.71
N LEU A 75 6.55 3.97 1.45
CA LEU A 75 5.96 3.28 0.30
C LEU A 75 6.41 1.85 0.20
N LEU A 76 7.71 1.64 0.27
CA LEU A 76 8.31 0.31 0.21
C LEU A 76 7.88 -0.58 1.39
N ALA A 77 7.57 0.01 2.55
CA ALA A 77 7.06 -0.71 3.72
C ALA A 77 5.55 -1.03 3.65
N LEU A 78 4.79 -0.33 2.79
CA LEU A 78 3.34 -0.45 2.71
C LEU A 78 2.87 -1.87 2.37
N PRO A 79 3.44 -2.58 1.37
CA PRO A 79 3.04 -3.95 1.06
C PRO A 79 3.21 -4.91 2.25
N ASP A 80 4.30 -4.76 3.01
CA ASP A 80 4.56 -5.60 4.18
C ASP A 80 3.60 -5.31 5.34
N ALA A 81 3.29 -4.05 5.59
CA ALA A 81 2.33 -3.66 6.61
C ALA A 81 0.92 -4.18 6.30
N LEU A 82 0.46 -4.03 5.06
CA LEU A 82 -0.83 -4.56 4.61
C LEU A 82 -0.87 -6.10 4.64
N ARG A 83 0.19 -6.75 4.20
CA ARG A 83 0.30 -8.20 4.25
C ARG A 83 0.20 -8.71 5.68
N TRP A 84 0.94 -8.12 6.64
CA TRP A 84 0.86 -8.50 8.04
C TRP A 84 -0.57 -8.38 8.59
N TYR A 85 -1.27 -7.27 8.25
CA TYR A 85 -2.66 -7.04 8.63
C TYR A 85 -3.58 -8.11 8.02
N MET A 86 -3.45 -8.35 6.72
CA MET A 86 -4.27 -9.31 5.99
C MET A 86 -4.05 -10.75 6.47
N ASP A 87 -2.80 -11.14 6.73
CA ASP A 87 -2.47 -12.50 7.18
C ASP A 87 -2.88 -12.76 8.64
N ARG A 88 -2.82 -11.73 9.48
CA ARG A 88 -3.00 -11.88 10.93
C ARG A 88 -4.41 -11.57 11.40
N ILE A 89 -5.01 -10.52 10.89
CA ILE A 89 -6.28 -9.98 11.38
C ILE A 89 -7.44 -10.41 10.49
N TRP A 90 -7.28 -10.29 9.18
CA TRP A 90 -8.32 -10.53 8.19
C TRP A 90 -8.98 -11.92 8.22
N PRO A 91 -8.26 -13.04 8.32
CA PRO A 91 -8.90 -14.36 8.38
C PRO A 91 -9.81 -14.53 9.61
N THR A 92 -9.44 -13.89 10.71
CA THR A 92 -10.20 -13.91 11.95
C THR A 92 -11.46 -13.06 11.82
N GLU A 93 -11.32 -11.84 11.27
CA GLU A 93 -12.45 -10.94 11.04
C GLU A 93 -13.46 -11.54 10.05
N ARG A 94 -13.01 -12.09 8.93
CA ARG A 94 -13.87 -12.70 7.91
C ARG A 94 -14.66 -13.89 8.45
N ARG A 95 -14.06 -14.74 9.30
CA ARG A 95 -14.73 -15.87 9.94
C ARG A 95 -15.74 -15.41 10.98
N VAL A 96 -15.35 -14.45 11.82
CA VAL A 96 -16.20 -13.87 12.85
C VAL A 96 -17.36 -13.10 12.24
N LEU A 97 -17.09 -12.26 11.22
CA LEU A 97 -18.13 -11.54 10.49
C LEU A 97 -19.12 -12.49 9.79
N GLY A 98 -18.63 -13.57 9.17
CA GLY A 98 -19.49 -14.57 8.53
C GLY A 98 -20.42 -15.27 9.52
N LEU A 99 -19.95 -15.62 10.71
CA LEU A 99 -20.73 -16.27 11.74
C LEU A 99 -21.66 -15.31 12.50
N LEU A 100 -21.25 -14.06 12.70
CA LEU A 100 -21.98 -13.07 13.48
C LEU A 100 -22.84 -12.14 12.61
N ARG A 101 -22.71 -12.18 11.28
CA ARG A 101 -23.49 -11.37 10.32
C ARG A 101 -24.99 -11.29 10.65
N PRO A 102 -25.70 -12.42 10.94
CA PRO A 102 -27.13 -12.37 11.27
C PRO A 102 -27.42 -11.73 12.63
N ILE A 103 -26.47 -11.78 13.57
CA ILE A 103 -26.63 -11.27 14.93
C ILE A 103 -26.28 -9.79 15.01
N LEU A 104 -25.15 -9.38 14.40
CA LEU A 104 -24.66 -8.00 14.39
C LEU A 104 -25.58 -7.06 13.59
N ARG A 105 -26.18 -7.56 12.49
CA ARG A 105 -27.15 -6.80 11.69
C ARG A 105 -28.37 -6.33 12.47
N LYS A 106 -28.70 -7.01 13.59
CA LYS A 106 -29.82 -6.65 14.50
C LYS A 106 -29.42 -5.79 15.69
N ALA A 107 -28.14 -5.80 16.07
CA ALA A 107 -27.71 -5.27 17.36
C ALA A 107 -26.92 -3.97 17.33
N SER A 108 -26.17 -3.66 16.25
CA SER A 108 -25.17 -2.59 16.30
C SER A 108 -25.45 -1.36 15.43
N GLY A 109 -26.39 -1.40 14.49
CA GLY A 109 -26.64 -0.25 13.58
C GLY A 109 -25.46 0.09 12.64
N VAL A 110 -24.29 -0.51 12.82
CA VAL A 110 -23.10 -0.29 12.00
C VAL A 110 -23.23 -1.04 10.67
N PRO A 111 -23.01 -0.38 9.52
CA PRO A 111 -23.08 -1.04 8.22
C PRO A 111 -22.02 -2.12 8.11
N MET A 112 -22.42 -3.29 7.63
CA MET A 112 -21.51 -4.40 7.38
C MET A 112 -20.88 -4.26 5.98
N PRO A 113 -19.60 -4.56 5.81
CA PRO A 113 -18.96 -4.50 4.51
C PRO A 113 -19.68 -5.43 3.52
N LYS A 114 -19.97 -4.91 2.34
CA LYS A 114 -20.53 -5.68 1.23
C LYS A 114 -19.40 -6.55 0.64
N ASP A 115 -19.77 -7.63 -0.04
CA ASP A 115 -18.79 -8.53 -0.66
C ASP A 115 -17.84 -7.76 -1.61
N ARG A 116 -18.32 -6.74 -2.33
CA ARG A 116 -17.51 -5.86 -3.19
C ARG A 116 -16.38 -5.14 -2.45
N VAL A 117 -16.61 -4.71 -1.22
CA VAL A 117 -15.58 -4.06 -0.38
C VAL A 117 -14.50 -5.06 -0.01
N LEU A 118 -14.91 -6.27 0.35
CA LEU A 118 -13.98 -7.36 0.67
C LEU A 118 -13.13 -7.73 -0.55
N ASP A 119 -13.76 -7.87 -1.70
CA ASP A 119 -13.09 -8.17 -2.97
C ASP A 119 -12.11 -7.03 -3.37
N ALA A 120 -12.49 -5.76 -3.14
CA ALA A 120 -11.64 -4.61 -3.40
C ALA A 120 -10.38 -4.61 -2.52
N ILE A 121 -10.53 -4.91 -1.22
CA ILE A 121 -9.41 -5.02 -0.28
C ILE A 121 -8.50 -6.19 -0.68
N GLU A 122 -9.05 -7.36 -1.02
CA GLU A 122 -8.28 -8.52 -1.46
C GLU A 122 -7.53 -8.24 -2.76
N SER A 123 -8.15 -7.54 -3.71
CA SER A 123 -7.51 -7.13 -4.97
C SER A 123 -6.34 -6.18 -4.73
N LEU A 124 -6.53 -5.16 -3.91
CA LEU A 124 -5.47 -4.21 -3.57
C LEU A 124 -4.31 -4.90 -2.86
N HIS A 125 -4.61 -5.81 -1.93
CA HIS A 125 -3.59 -6.59 -1.25
C HIS A 125 -2.79 -7.48 -2.22
N ALA A 126 -3.47 -8.16 -3.16
CA ALA A 126 -2.81 -8.98 -4.17
C ALA A 126 -1.89 -8.14 -5.06
N ASP A 127 -2.37 -6.98 -5.50
CA ASP A 127 -1.61 -6.04 -6.32
C ASP A 127 -0.34 -5.55 -5.60
N LEU A 128 -0.43 -5.17 -4.33
CA LEU A 128 0.72 -4.72 -3.54
C LEU A 128 1.68 -5.85 -3.19
N SER A 129 1.17 -7.06 -2.98
CA SER A 129 2.02 -8.26 -2.79
C SER A 129 2.83 -8.57 -4.04
N ASP A 130 2.25 -8.37 -5.22
CA ASP A 130 2.92 -8.53 -6.50
C ASP A 130 4.01 -7.46 -6.72
N VAL A 131 3.72 -6.20 -6.40
CA VAL A 131 4.72 -5.12 -6.36
C VAL A 131 5.91 -5.52 -5.48
N ARG A 132 5.65 -5.99 -4.27
CA ARG A 132 6.71 -6.40 -3.35
C ARG A 132 7.56 -7.53 -3.93
N SER A 133 6.94 -8.54 -4.53
CA SER A 133 7.65 -9.65 -5.17
C SER A 133 8.64 -9.11 -6.21
N ILE A 134 8.18 -8.26 -7.13
CA ILE A 134 9.02 -7.65 -8.16
C ILE A 134 10.19 -6.86 -7.54
N LEU A 135 9.91 -6.04 -6.52
CA LEU A 135 10.92 -5.18 -5.92
C LEU A 135 11.96 -5.94 -5.07
N THR A 136 11.66 -7.17 -4.66
CA THR A 136 12.57 -8.03 -3.88
C THR A 136 13.20 -9.17 -4.70
N GLU A 137 12.88 -9.30 -5.99
CA GLU A 137 13.51 -10.25 -6.89
C GLU A 137 15.01 -9.96 -7.08
N GLU A 138 15.77 -10.98 -7.47
CA GLU A 138 17.22 -10.86 -7.74
C GLU A 138 17.56 -9.88 -8.86
N THR A 139 16.62 -9.65 -9.77
CA THR A 139 16.72 -8.71 -10.88
C THR A 139 16.51 -7.27 -10.48
N SER A 140 15.97 -7.03 -9.28
CA SER A 140 15.69 -5.70 -8.75
C SER A 140 16.76 -5.26 -7.77
N SER A 141 17.12 -3.97 -7.81
CA SER A 141 18.07 -3.38 -6.86
C SER A 141 17.81 -1.90 -6.63
N VAL A 142 18.26 -1.42 -5.49
CA VAL A 142 18.24 0.00 -5.11
C VAL A 142 19.65 0.55 -5.14
N ARG A 143 19.83 1.75 -5.71
CA ARG A 143 21.07 2.54 -5.61
C ARG A 143 20.84 3.75 -4.72
N LEU A 144 21.67 3.88 -3.71
CA LEU A 144 21.63 5.05 -2.85
C LEU A 144 22.48 6.16 -3.47
N VAL A 145 21.94 7.36 -3.50
CA VAL A 145 22.69 8.57 -3.89
C VAL A 145 22.87 9.41 -2.64
N THR A 146 24.10 9.85 -2.38
CA THR A 146 24.46 10.65 -1.21
C THR A 146 25.47 11.70 -1.58
N THR A 147 25.63 12.69 -0.71
CA THR A 147 26.73 13.66 -0.77
C THR A 147 27.70 13.38 0.37
N PRO A 148 28.96 13.89 0.34
CA PRO A 148 29.95 13.67 1.40
C PRO A 148 29.67 14.41 2.71
N GLU A 149 28.52 15.07 2.84
CA GLU A 149 28.11 15.78 4.04
C GLU A 149 27.70 14.79 5.14
N ALA A 150 28.15 15.04 6.37
CA ALA A 150 27.97 14.12 7.50
C ALA A 150 26.49 13.77 7.77
N VAL A 151 25.58 14.73 7.62
CA VAL A 151 24.13 14.54 7.85
C VAL A 151 23.54 13.65 6.77
N VAL A 152 23.83 13.93 5.48
CA VAL A 152 23.30 13.17 4.34
C VAL A 152 23.87 11.74 4.35
N PHE A 153 25.14 11.60 4.69
CA PHE A 153 25.75 10.28 4.84
C PHE A 153 25.13 9.47 5.99
N ALA A 154 24.84 10.11 7.14
CA ALA A 154 24.16 9.44 8.25
C ALA A 154 22.73 9.01 7.89
N GLU A 155 22.04 9.78 7.05
CA GLU A 155 20.74 9.43 6.52
C GLU A 155 20.83 8.25 5.54
N ALA A 156 21.77 8.28 4.60
CA ALA A 156 22.02 7.17 3.69
C ALA A 156 22.32 5.84 4.42
N ARG A 157 23.06 5.89 5.53
CA ARG A 157 23.31 4.71 6.38
C ARG A 157 22.03 4.17 7.01
N ARG A 158 21.15 5.05 7.51
CA ARG A 158 19.85 4.64 8.07
C ARG A 158 18.97 4.02 6.99
N THR A 159 18.92 4.63 5.81
CA THR A 159 18.19 4.13 4.66
C THR A 159 18.68 2.75 4.24
N LEU A 160 20.00 2.56 4.12
CA LEU A 160 20.59 1.25 3.84
C LEU A 160 20.13 0.18 4.83
N THR A 161 20.14 0.51 6.13
CA THR A 161 19.70 -0.41 7.17
C THR A 161 18.21 -0.75 7.01
N SER A 162 17.36 0.24 6.78
CA SER A 162 15.92 0.04 6.59
C SER A 162 15.62 -0.82 5.36
N LEU A 163 16.25 -0.52 4.22
CA LEU A 163 16.09 -1.29 2.98
C LEU A 163 16.51 -2.76 3.19
N SER A 164 17.62 -3.00 3.88
CA SER A 164 18.09 -4.34 4.20
C SER A 164 17.12 -5.11 5.11
N LEU A 165 16.51 -4.43 6.09
CA LEU A 165 15.51 -5.03 6.98
C LEU A 165 14.22 -5.42 6.23
N TYR A 166 13.84 -4.64 5.21
CA TYR A 166 12.70 -4.95 4.34
C TYR A 166 13.02 -5.96 3.23
N GLY A 167 14.27 -6.41 3.14
CA GLY A 167 14.69 -7.40 2.13
C GLY A 167 15.02 -6.82 0.75
N TYR A 168 15.14 -5.50 0.64
CA TYR A 168 15.56 -4.85 -0.60
C TYR A 168 17.07 -4.95 -0.80
N ARG A 169 17.48 -5.29 -2.01
CA ARG A 169 18.89 -5.39 -2.37
C ARG A 169 19.45 -4.03 -2.74
N VAL A 170 20.41 -3.54 -2.00
CA VAL A 170 21.19 -2.35 -2.36
C VAL A 170 22.45 -2.80 -3.09
N ASP A 171 22.60 -2.44 -4.37
CA ASP A 171 23.71 -2.85 -5.23
C ASP A 171 24.81 -1.79 -5.35
N GLY A 172 24.59 -0.58 -4.88
CA GLY A 172 25.56 0.49 -4.95
C GLY A 172 25.20 1.74 -4.17
N VAL A 173 26.25 2.50 -3.85
CA VAL A 173 26.13 3.85 -3.28
C VAL A 173 26.89 4.80 -4.19
N LEU A 174 26.22 5.82 -4.69
CA LEU A 174 26.80 6.89 -5.50
C LEU A 174 27.01 8.11 -4.64
N VAL A 175 28.24 8.62 -4.65
CA VAL A 175 28.60 9.87 -3.95
C VAL A 175 28.71 10.97 -5.00
N ASN A 176 27.86 11.97 -4.89
CA ASN A 176 27.78 13.10 -5.84
C ASN A 176 28.39 14.36 -5.22
#